data_56a0fb6797c1709ee668a5a43b5ae435
#
_entry.id   56a0fb6797c1709ee668a5a43b5ae435
#
_cell.length_a   1.000
_cell.length_b   1.000
_cell.length_c   1.000
_cell.angle_alpha   90.00
_cell.angle_beta   90.00
_cell.angle_gamma   90.00
#
_symmetry.space_group_name_H-M   'P 1'
#
loop_
_entity.id
_entity.type
_entity.pdbx_description
1 polymer ?
#
loop_
_entity_poly.entity_id
_entity_poly.type
_entity_poly.pdbx_seq_one_letter_code
_entity_poly.pdbx_strand_id
1 'polypeptide(L)'
;MFRLFVLAGLVALNVAGPINIELSSEWDLFKSTYNKFYAQEEELLRRVIWERNLKHVQQHNLEADRGVHSFWLGMNEYADMTPEEFVSAMNGFRMNATKPFQCGKFMALSHIKLSDLPTTVDWRKEGYVTGVKNQGQCGSCWAFSATGSLEGQHFKKTGQLVSLSEQNLVDCSGKEGNLGCQGGLPDQAFDYVIQNKGIDTEESYPYTEKNGVCKFKRANVGATAVSCLDIEQGSETDLQKAVATVGPISVGIDASHVSFQLYKTGVYTESSCSSVNLDHGVLAIGYGSQGSQDYWLVKNSWGTSWGMQGYIMMARNKDNMCGIATSASFPTM
;
A
#
# COMPACT_ATOMS: atom_id res chain seq x y z
N MET A 1 0.79 27.22 41.96
CA MET A 1 1.46 25.91 41.82
C MET A 1 0.39 24.82 41.93
N PHE A 2 -0.27 24.50 40.77
CA PHE A 2 -1.24 23.42 40.70
C PHE A 2 -0.63 22.31 39.86
N ARG A 3 -0.32 21.16 40.50
CA ARG A 3 0.10 19.94 39.82
C ARG A 3 -1.16 19.24 39.29
N LEU A 4 -1.36 19.24 37.98
CA LEU A 4 -2.30 18.33 37.29
C LEU A 4 -1.72 16.91 37.37
N PHE A 5 -2.33 16.04 38.14
CA PHE A 5 -2.14 14.59 38.02
C PHE A 5 -2.96 14.10 36.81
N VAL A 6 -2.26 13.74 35.75
CA VAL A 6 -2.87 12.99 34.64
C VAL A 6 -3.04 11.57 35.18
N LEU A 7 -4.27 11.18 35.48
CA LEU A 7 -4.64 9.77 35.67
C LEU A 7 -4.58 9.09 34.31
N ALA A 8 -3.48 8.38 34.04
CA ALA A 8 -3.44 7.36 33.01
C ALA A 8 -4.36 6.21 33.45
N GLY A 9 -5.55 6.16 32.89
CA GLY A 9 -6.48 5.06 33.08
C GLY A 9 -5.87 3.78 32.48
N LEU A 10 -5.43 2.88 33.34
CA LEU A 10 -5.13 1.48 32.99
C LEU A 10 -6.45 0.83 32.53
N VAL A 11 -6.71 0.81 31.24
CA VAL A 11 -7.63 -0.15 30.65
C VAL A 11 -6.90 -1.48 30.65
N ALA A 12 -7.07 -2.24 31.73
CA ALA A 12 -6.64 -3.64 31.80
C ALA A 12 -7.48 -4.43 30.78
N LEU A 13 -6.95 -4.58 29.58
CA LEU A 13 -7.45 -5.57 28.62
C LEU A 13 -7.20 -6.96 29.22
N ASN A 14 -8.26 -7.59 29.71
CA ASN A 14 -8.31 -9.02 30.02
C ASN A 14 -8.18 -9.82 28.71
N VAL A 15 -7.00 -9.91 28.14
CA VAL A 15 -6.65 -10.73 26.95
C VAL A 15 -5.41 -11.58 27.27
N ALA A 16 -5.29 -12.06 28.49
CA ALA A 16 -4.20 -12.97 28.83
C ALA A 16 -4.71 -14.42 28.84
N GLY A 17 -4.77 -15.04 27.67
CA GLY A 17 -4.55 -16.47 27.64
C GLY A 17 -3.10 -16.75 28.09
N PRO A 18 -2.80 -17.90 28.74
CA PRO A 18 -1.43 -18.22 29.15
C PRO A 18 -0.53 -18.29 27.90
N ILE A 19 0.66 -17.68 27.99
CA ILE A 19 1.72 -17.80 26.98
C ILE A 19 2.03 -19.29 26.79
N ASN A 20 2.13 -19.72 25.55
CA ASN A 20 2.60 -21.07 25.23
C ASN A 20 4.15 -21.12 25.32
N ILE A 21 4.66 -21.76 26.37
CA ILE A 21 6.12 -21.89 26.61
C ILE A 21 6.81 -22.65 25.46
N GLU A 22 6.11 -23.58 24.81
CA GLU A 22 6.67 -24.36 23.70
C GLU A 22 7.05 -23.49 22.48
N LEU A 23 6.43 -22.32 22.33
CA LEU A 23 6.71 -21.37 21.25
C LEU A 23 7.83 -20.36 21.59
N SER A 24 8.60 -20.56 22.65
CA SER A 24 9.61 -19.57 23.08
C SER A 24 10.75 -19.43 22.07
N SER A 25 11.19 -20.53 21.47
CA SER A 25 12.22 -20.51 20.43
C SER A 25 11.78 -19.80 19.15
N GLU A 26 10.53 -19.99 18.73
CA GLU A 26 9.95 -19.33 17.56
C GLU A 26 9.75 -17.83 17.81
N TRP A 27 9.36 -17.45 19.02
CA TRP A 27 9.27 -16.04 19.40
C TRP A 27 10.64 -15.35 19.39
N ASP A 28 11.67 -15.98 19.94
CA ASP A 28 13.03 -15.43 19.92
C ASP A 28 13.58 -15.35 18.49
N LEU A 29 13.27 -16.34 17.66
CA LEU A 29 13.60 -16.31 16.23
C LEU A 29 12.88 -15.16 15.51
N PHE A 30 11.57 -14.95 15.78
CA PHE A 30 10.81 -13.83 15.22
C PHE A 30 11.45 -12.48 15.61
N LYS A 31 11.75 -12.28 16.91
CA LYS A 31 12.41 -11.05 17.37
C LYS A 31 13.76 -10.84 16.68
N SER A 32 14.58 -11.87 16.59
CA SER A 32 15.90 -11.76 15.94
C SER A 32 15.81 -11.52 14.43
N THR A 33 14.86 -12.17 13.74
CA THR A 33 14.66 -12.04 12.30
C THR A 33 14.25 -10.63 11.90
N TYR A 34 13.36 -10.02 12.70
CA TYR A 34 12.80 -8.70 12.39
C TYR A 34 13.38 -7.57 13.26
N ASN A 35 14.48 -7.85 13.96
CA ASN A 35 15.19 -6.90 14.82
C ASN A 35 14.26 -6.19 15.82
N LYS A 36 13.39 -6.96 16.48
CA LYS A 36 12.41 -6.48 17.45
C LYS A 36 12.99 -6.44 18.85
N PHE A 37 12.85 -5.29 19.51
CA PHE A 37 13.26 -5.07 20.90
C PHE A 37 12.11 -4.41 21.65
N TYR A 38 11.72 -4.98 22.80
CA TYR A 38 10.64 -4.47 23.62
C TYR A 38 11.11 -4.22 25.05
N ALA A 39 10.51 -3.23 25.70
CA ALA A 39 10.61 -3.12 27.15
C ALA A 39 9.92 -4.32 27.82
N GLN A 40 10.37 -4.72 29.02
CA GLN A 40 9.89 -5.92 29.70
C GLN A 40 8.35 -5.97 29.85
N GLU A 41 7.72 -4.84 30.09
CA GLU A 41 6.26 -4.74 30.24
C GLU A 41 5.53 -4.87 28.88
N GLU A 42 6.15 -4.42 27.80
CA GLU A 42 5.60 -4.49 26.44
C GLU A 42 5.79 -5.88 25.82
N GLU A 43 6.88 -6.56 26.12
CA GLU A 43 7.22 -7.85 25.49
C GLU A 43 6.12 -8.90 25.70
N LEU A 44 5.52 -8.94 26.89
CA LEU A 44 4.42 -9.84 27.18
C LEU A 44 3.22 -9.60 26.26
N LEU A 45 2.84 -8.34 26.07
CA LEU A 45 1.73 -7.94 25.21
C LEU A 45 2.02 -8.32 23.73
N ARG A 46 3.21 -7.99 23.24
CA ARG A 46 3.63 -8.32 21.87
C ARG A 46 3.65 -9.81 21.61
N ARG A 47 4.11 -10.59 22.59
CA ARG A 47 4.10 -12.05 22.54
C ARG A 47 2.69 -12.62 22.45
N VAL A 48 1.75 -12.14 23.26
CA VAL A 48 0.33 -12.58 23.21
C VAL A 48 -0.30 -12.27 21.87
N ILE A 49 -0.06 -11.08 21.33
CA ILE A 49 -0.56 -10.69 19.99
C ILE A 49 0.04 -11.61 18.92
N TRP A 50 1.35 -11.84 18.95
CA TRP A 50 2.05 -12.71 18.02
C TRP A 50 1.53 -14.16 18.05
N GLU A 51 1.32 -14.74 19.24
CA GLU A 51 0.75 -16.09 19.38
C GLU A 51 -0.68 -16.19 18.84
N ARG A 52 -1.50 -15.15 19.07
CA ARG A 52 -2.85 -15.07 18.48
C ARG A 52 -2.79 -15.04 16.94
N ASN A 53 -1.91 -14.22 16.39
CA ASN A 53 -1.72 -14.11 14.95
C ASN A 53 -1.14 -15.41 14.36
N LEU A 54 -0.22 -16.07 15.04
CA LEU A 54 0.29 -17.39 14.65
C LEU A 54 -0.83 -18.44 14.57
N LYS A 55 -1.70 -18.48 15.57
CA LYS A 55 -2.84 -19.39 15.58
C LYS A 55 -3.81 -19.09 14.42
N HIS A 56 -4.05 -17.81 14.12
CA HIS A 56 -4.87 -17.39 12.99
C HIS A 56 -4.25 -17.85 11.65
N VAL A 57 -2.95 -17.63 11.46
CA VAL A 57 -2.21 -18.07 10.27
C VAL A 57 -2.29 -19.58 10.10
N GLN A 58 -2.07 -20.35 11.16
CA GLN A 58 -2.13 -21.81 11.11
C GLN A 58 -3.53 -22.32 10.71
N GLN A 59 -4.58 -21.78 11.33
CA GLN A 59 -5.96 -22.15 11.03
C GLN A 59 -6.33 -21.82 9.60
N HIS A 60 -6.04 -20.59 9.15
CA HIS A 60 -6.31 -20.15 7.78
C HIS A 60 -5.59 -21.03 6.75
N ASN A 61 -4.31 -21.35 6.98
CA ASN A 61 -3.53 -22.15 6.05
C ASN A 61 -4.03 -23.61 5.96
N LEU A 62 -4.50 -24.20 7.06
CA LEU A 62 -5.17 -25.50 7.03
C LEU A 62 -6.44 -25.47 6.18
N GLU A 63 -7.17 -24.38 6.19
CA GLU A 63 -8.36 -24.17 5.36
C GLU A 63 -7.98 -23.96 3.89
N ALA A 64 -6.92 -23.18 3.63
CA ALA A 64 -6.37 -22.99 2.28
C ALA A 64 -5.88 -24.30 1.66
N ASP A 65 -5.20 -25.17 2.43
CA ASP A 65 -4.74 -26.48 1.97
C ASP A 65 -5.91 -27.42 1.61
N ARG A 66 -7.10 -27.16 2.16
CA ARG A 66 -8.35 -27.87 1.82
C ARG A 66 -9.13 -27.20 0.68
N GLY A 67 -8.60 -26.09 0.12
CA GLY A 67 -9.23 -25.35 -0.98
C GLY A 67 -10.35 -24.41 -0.54
N VAL A 68 -10.47 -24.07 0.76
CA VAL A 68 -11.45 -23.10 1.27
C VAL A 68 -11.02 -21.67 0.92
N HIS A 69 -9.71 -21.40 0.97
CA HIS A 69 -9.12 -20.12 0.61
C HIS A 69 -8.19 -20.27 -0.60
N SER A 70 -8.03 -19.19 -1.36
CA SER A 70 -7.18 -19.12 -2.55
C SER A 70 -5.80 -18.52 -2.27
N PHE A 71 -5.50 -18.25 -1.00
CA PHE A 71 -4.27 -17.61 -0.56
C PHE A 71 -3.83 -18.14 0.80
N TRP A 72 -2.56 -17.92 1.12
CA TRP A 72 -1.93 -18.33 2.38
C TRP A 72 -1.42 -17.13 3.14
N LEU A 73 -1.46 -17.21 4.44
CA LEU A 73 -0.90 -16.24 5.38
C LEU A 73 0.48 -16.66 5.86
N GLY A 74 1.25 -15.71 6.39
CA GLY A 74 2.55 -15.96 6.99
C GLY A 74 2.87 -14.96 8.08
N MET A 75 3.71 -15.39 9.03
CA MET A 75 4.25 -14.52 10.06
C MET A 75 5.30 -13.61 9.41
N ASN A 76 5.01 -12.33 9.33
CA ASN A 76 5.90 -11.29 8.83
C ASN A 76 6.25 -10.29 9.93
N GLU A 77 6.97 -9.23 9.62
CA GLU A 77 7.40 -8.21 10.60
C GLU A 77 6.27 -7.49 11.35
N TYR A 78 5.02 -7.60 10.88
CA TYR A 78 3.83 -6.99 11.49
C TYR A 78 3.03 -7.98 12.34
N ALA A 79 3.52 -9.20 12.53
CA ALA A 79 2.77 -10.25 13.23
C ALA A 79 2.62 -10.02 14.75
N ASP A 80 3.34 -9.07 15.32
CA ASP A 80 3.28 -8.63 16.71
C ASP A 80 2.36 -7.42 16.94
N MET A 81 1.61 -6.99 15.89
CA MET A 81 0.68 -5.88 15.96
C MET A 81 -0.77 -6.38 15.93
N THR A 82 -1.67 -5.67 16.62
CA THR A 82 -3.10 -5.84 16.42
C THR A 82 -3.52 -5.23 15.07
N PRO A 83 -4.68 -5.63 14.49
CA PRO A 83 -5.17 -4.98 13.27
C PRO A 83 -5.33 -3.47 13.42
N GLU A 84 -5.80 -2.99 14.57
CA GLU A 84 -6.01 -1.57 14.84
C GLU A 84 -4.69 -0.80 14.92
N GLU A 85 -3.67 -1.36 15.58
CA GLU A 85 -2.32 -0.78 15.61
C GLU A 85 -1.72 -0.72 14.21
N PHE A 86 -1.87 -1.82 13.44
CA PHE A 86 -1.37 -1.92 12.09
C PHE A 86 -2.01 -0.87 11.17
N VAL A 87 -3.35 -0.79 11.14
CA VAL A 87 -4.09 0.20 10.35
C VAL A 87 -3.70 1.64 10.73
N SER A 88 -3.57 1.92 12.03
CA SER A 88 -3.18 3.25 12.51
C SER A 88 -1.78 3.66 12.09
N ALA A 89 -0.84 2.71 12.02
CA ALA A 89 0.56 2.98 11.69
C ALA A 89 0.82 3.02 10.18
N MET A 90 0.16 2.14 9.41
CA MET A 90 0.52 1.85 8.02
C MET A 90 -0.45 2.49 7.01
N ASN A 91 -1.75 2.62 7.35
CA ASN A 91 -2.78 3.00 6.39
C ASN A 91 -3.03 4.51 6.44
N GLY A 92 -2.68 5.19 5.34
CA GLY A 92 -2.73 6.65 5.25
C GLY A 92 -3.49 7.17 4.03
N PHE A 93 -4.35 6.36 3.39
CA PHE A 93 -5.20 6.83 2.29
C PHE A 93 -6.44 7.52 2.86
N ARG A 94 -6.68 8.81 2.50
CA ARG A 94 -7.71 9.65 3.16
C ARG A 94 -8.67 10.25 2.15
N MET A 95 -9.74 9.53 1.79
CA MET A 95 -10.76 10.00 0.84
C MET A 95 -11.50 11.28 1.24
N ASN A 96 -11.51 11.63 2.53
CA ASN A 96 -12.17 12.84 3.06
C ASN A 96 -11.23 14.05 3.14
N ALA A 97 -10.27 14.16 2.22
CA ALA A 97 -9.36 15.30 2.17
C ALA A 97 -10.11 16.64 2.03
N THR A 98 -9.68 17.64 2.78
CA THR A 98 -10.33 18.96 2.89
C THR A 98 -10.28 19.79 1.60
N LYS A 99 -9.49 19.38 0.61
CA LYS A 99 -9.38 20.00 -0.72
C LYS A 99 -9.53 18.91 -1.78
N PRO A 100 -10.72 18.73 -2.35
CA PRO A 100 -10.88 17.80 -3.46
C PRO A 100 -10.18 18.38 -4.69
N PHE A 101 -9.01 17.85 -5.04
CA PHE A 101 -8.47 17.98 -6.38
C PHE A 101 -9.02 16.82 -7.19
N GLN A 102 -9.55 17.10 -8.36
CA GLN A 102 -10.01 16.09 -9.30
C GLN A 102 -9.11 16.11 -10.52
N CYS A 103 -8.54 14.98 -10.84
CA CYS A 103 -7.89 14.77 -12.13
C CYS A 103 -8.92 14.82 -13.26
N GLY A 104 -8.48 14.98 -14.50
CA GLY A 104 -9.36 14.81 -15.66
C GLY A 104 -9.88 13.37 -15.77
N LYS A 105 -10.97 13.14 -16.48
CA LYS A 105 -11.47 11.78 -16.68
C LYS A 105 -10.65 11.02 -17.73
N PHE A 106 -10.24 9.81 -17.39
CA PHE A 106 -9.70 8.85 -18.34
C PHE A 106 -10.83 8.37 -19.26
N MET A 107 -10.73 8.74 -20.51
CA MET A 107 -11.63 8.22 -21.55
C MET A 107 -10.99 6.94 -22.10
N ALA A 108 -11.34 5.81 -21.49
CA ALA A 108 -10.93 4.52 -22.04
C ALA A 108 -11.36 4.45 -23.51
N LEU A 109 -10.40 4.22 -24.40
CA LEU A 109 -10.64 4.20 -25.83
C LEU A 109 -11.80 3.24 -26.13
N SER A 110 -12.95 3.79 -26.52
CA SER A 110 -14.21 3.05 -26.69
C SER A 110 -14.13 1.92 -27.72
N HIS A 111 -13.16 2.02 -28.63
CA HIS A 111 -12.89 1.00 -29.63
C HIS A 111 -12.03 -0.18 -29.12
N ILE A 112 -11.39 -0.07 -27.96
CA ILE A 112 -10.63 -1.17 -27.35
C ILE A 112 -11.60 -2.07 -26.59
N LYS A 113 -11.81 -3.28 -27.10
CA LYS A 113 -12.55 -4.33 -26.38
C LYS A 113 -11.63 -5.03 -25.39
N LEU A 114 -12.18 -5.59 -24.31
CA LEU A 114 -11.40 -6.39 -23.36
C LEU A 114 -10.72 -7.59 -24.03
N SER A 115 -11.37 -8.17 -25.05
CA SER A 115 -10.83 -9.27 -25.86
C SER A 115 -9.55 -8.92 -26.63
N ASP A 116 -9.32 -7.63 -26.86
CA ASP A 116 -8.17 -7.15 -27.63
C ASP A 116 -6.94 -6.89 -26.73
N LEU A 117 -7.14 -6.90 -25.41
CA LEU A 117 -6.10 -6.70 -24.44
C LEU A 117 -5.28 -7.99 -24.21
N PRO A 118 -4.00 -7.88 -23.82
CA PRO A 118 -3.23 -9.02 -23.37
C PRO A 118 -3.94 -9.75 -22.23
N THR A 119 -3.87 -11.07 -22.18
CA THR A 119 -4.42 -11.87 -21.08
C THR A 119 -3.65 -11.68 -19.78
N THR A 120 -2.38 -11.28 -19.87
CA THR A 120 -1.49 -11.04 -18.73
C THR A 120 -0.64 -9.81 -19.01
N VAL A 121 -0.51 -8.95 -17.99
CA VAL A 121 0.35 -7.77 -17.99
C VAL A 121 1.20 -7.80 -16.72
N ASP A 122 2.49 -7.52 -16.84
CA ASP A 122 3.43 -7.38 -15.73
C ASP A 122 4.48 -6.32 -16.09
N TRP A 123 4.26 -5.10 -15.66
CA TRP A 123 5.10 -3.96 -16.00
C TRP A 123 6.52 -4.02 -15.41
N ARG A 124 6.78 -4.94 -14.46
CA ARG A 124 8.15 -5.21 -13.98
C ARG A 124 9.02 -5.76 -15.11
N LYS A 125 8.45 -6.62 -15.96
CA LYS A 125 9.14 -7.26 -17.09
C LYS A 125 9.47 -6.27 -18.21
N GLU A 126 8.71 -5.18 -18.28
CA GLU A 126 8.88 -4.12 -19.27
C GLU A 126 9.74 -2.94 -18.75
N GLY A 127 10.25 -3.03 -17.51
CA GLY A 127 11.14 -2.01 -16.95
C GLY A 127 10.46 -0.76 -16.38
N TYR A 128 9.15 -0.78 -16.17
CA TYR A 128 8.37 0.38 -15.68
C TYR A 128 8.35 0.52 -14.15
N VAL A 129 8.84 -0.46 -13.41
CA VAL A 129 8.63 -0.58 -11.97
C VAL A 129 9.95 -0.61 -11.23
N THR A 130 10.18 0.35 -10.35
CA THR A 130 11.32 0.38 -9.42
C THR A 130 11.23 -0.73 -8.39
N GLY A 131 12.33 -0.98 -7.65
CA GLY A 131 12.35 -1.92 -6.52
C GLY A 131 11.27 -1.61 -5.49
N VAL A 132 10.89 -2.63 -4.71
CA VAL A 132 9.95 -2.45 -3.59
C VAL A 132 10.61 -1.63 -2.50
N LYS A 133 9.90 -0.60 -2.03
CA LYS A 133 10.32 0.31 -0.96
C LYS A 133 9.58 -0.01 0.35
N ASN A 134 9.99 0.60 1.46
CA ASN A 134 9.34 0.45 2.76
C ASN A 134 8.99 1.82 3.34
N GLN A 135 7.69 2.04 3.59
CA GLN A 135 7.19 3.28 4.18
C GLN A 135 7.42 3.38 5.71
N GLY A 136 7.83 2.28 6.35
CA GLY A 136 7.98 2.22 7.80
C GLY A 136 6.67 2.57 8.53
N GLN A 137 6.78 3.10 9.75
CA GLN A 137 5.62 3.50 10.57
C GLN A 137 5.16 4.94 10.27
N CYS A 138 4.90 5.22 9.00
CA CYS A 138 4.42 6.50 8.52
C CYS A 138 3.29 6.24 7.51
N GLY A 139 2.11 6.81 7.74
CA GLY A 139 0.94 6.67 6.86
C GLY A 139 1.11 7.36 5.51
N SER A 140 2.23 7.11 4.81
CA SER A 140 2.63 7.73 3.54
C SER A 140 2.39 6.84 2.31
N CYS A 141 1.61 5.77 2.44
CA CYS A 141 1.29 4.84 1.34
C CYS A 141 0.80 5.56 0.07
N TRP A 142 0.07 6.66 0.23
CA TRP A 142 -0.37 7.53 -0.86
C TRP A 142 0.79 8.11 -1.67
N ALA A 143 1.91 8.44 -1.01
CA ALA A 143 3.11 8.98 -1.66
C ALA A 143 3.82 7.90 -2.47
N PHE A 144 3.96 6.68 -1.93
CA PHE A 144 4.56 5.53 -2.64
C PHE A 144 3.71 5.09 -3.84
N SER A 145 2.38 5.12 -3.69
CA SER A 145 1.46 4.88 -4.80
C SER A 145 1.65 5.91 -5.92
N ALA A 146 1.73 7.20 -5.57
CA ALA A 146 1.93 8.30 -6.52
C ALA A 146 3.30 8.22 -7.22
N THR A 147 4.40 8.04 -6.47
CA THR A 147 5.75 7.93 -7.06
C THR A 147 5.84 6.76 -8.00
N GLY A 148 5.28 5.60 -7.64
CA GLY A 148 5.30 4.42 -8.51
C GLY A 148 4.59 4.65 -9.85
N SER A 149 3.47 5.37 -9.87
CA SER A 149 2.79 5.74 -11.11
C SER A 149 3.58 6.78 -11.92
N LEU A 150 4.16 7.80 -11.25
CA LEU A 150 5.06 8.79 -11.87
C LEU A 150 6.30 8.13 -12.48
N GLU A 151 6.94 7.21 -11.78
CA GLU A 151 8.11 6.45 -12.25
C GLU A 151 7.79 5.67 -13.54
N GLY A 152 6.62 5.01 -13.58
CA GLY A 152 6.16 4.27 -14.74
C GLY A 152 5.87 5.18 -15.94
N GLN A 153 5.20 6.33 -15.73
CA GLN A 153 4.92 7.29 -16.81
C GLN A 153 6.19 7.99 -17.29
N HIS A 154 7.13 8.29 -16.38
CA HIS A 154 8.43 8.85 -16.76
C HIS A 154 9.22 7.87 -17.62
N PHE A 155 9.27 6.59 -17.23
CA PHE A 155 9.90 5.54 -18.05
C PHE A 155 9.25 5.42 -19.43
N LYS A 156 7.91 5.42 -19.50
CA LYS A 156 7.18 5.40 -20.79
C LYS A 156 7.59 6.51 -21.72
N LYS A 157 7.76 7.72 -21.18
CA LYS A 157 8.10 8.91 -21.97
C LYS A 157 9.58 8.97 -22.38
N THR A 158 10.49 8.55 -21.50
CA THR A 158 11.93 8.80 -21.63
C THR A 158 12.78 7.55 -21.89
N GLY A 159 12.27 6.37 -21.57
CA GLY A 159 13.02 5.11 -21.54
C GLY A 159 13.97 4.99 -20.33
N GLN A 160 13.91 5.92 -19.36
CA GLN A 160 14.74 5.91 -18.17
C GLN A 160 13.89 5.69 -16.92
N LEU A 161 14.20 4.66 -16.16
CA LEU A 161 13.55 4.40 -14.87
C LEU A 161 14.29 5.18 -13.77
N VAL A 162 13.61 6.14 -13.16
CA VAL A 162 14.15 7.00 -12.09
C VAL A 162 13.35 6.78 -10.83
N SER A 163 14.02 6.42 -9.72
CA SER A 163 13.37 6.36 -8.41
C SER A 163 13.10 7.76 -7.88
N LEU A 164 11.84 8.04 -7.55
CA LEU A 164 11.35 9.35 -7.11
C LEU A 164 11.17 9.41 -5.59
N SER A 165 11.24 10.61 -5.04
CA SER A 165 11.25 10.85 -3.60
C SER A 165 9.84 10.90 -3.01
N GLU A 166 9.48 9.93 -2.21
CA GLU A 166 8.28 9.96 -1.37
C GLU A 166 8.41 11.03 -0.28
N GLN A 167 9.62 11.24 0.25
CA GLN A 167 9.86 12.28 1.26
C GLN A 167 9.57 13.68 0.71
N ASN A 168 9.88 13.95 -0.56
CA ASN A 168 9.53 15.22 -1.19
C ASN A 168 8.00 15.45 -1.18
N LEU A 169 7.19 14.41 -1.44
CA LEU A 169 5.72 14.52 -1.34
C LEU A 169 5.26 14.71 0.11
N VAL A 170 5.79 13.91 1.05
CA VAL A 170 5.46 13.98 2.49
C VAL A 170 5.69 15.37 3.06
N ASP A 171 6.81 15.99 2.72
CA ASP A 171 7.23 17.28 3.29
C ASP A 171 6.64 18.50 2.56
N CYS A 172 6.31 18.39 1.28
CA CYS A 172 6.05 19.55 0.43
C CYS A 172 4.60 19.70 -0.06
N SER A 173 3.81 18.62 -0.12
CA SER A 173 2.47 18.64 -0.75
C SER A 173 1.31 19.00 0.21
N GLY A 174 1.63 19.66 1.32
CA GLY A 174 0.62 20.04 2.31
C GLY A 174 -0.36 21.12 1.84
N LYS A 175 0.04 21.97 0.89
CA LYS A 175 -0.84 23.00 0.31
C LYS A 175 -1.93 22.39 -0.57
N GLU A 176 -1.65 21.28 -1.20
CA GLU A 176 -2.54 20.50 -2.05
C GLU A 176 -3.52 19.66 -1.23
N GLY A 177 -3.26 19.48 0.08
CA GLY A 177 -4.16 18.81 1.02
C GLY A 177 -3.60 17.54 1.65
N ASN A 178 -2.40 17.09 1.27
CA ASN A 178 -1.75 15.96 1.92
C ASN A 178 -1.28 16.31 3.33
N LEU A 179 -1.29 15.33 4.24
CA LEU A 179 -1.00 15.50 5.66
C LEU A 179 0.28 14.73 6.08
N GLY A 180 1.19 14.49 5.15
CA GLY A 180 2.43 13.78 5.41
C GLY A 180 2.19 12.36 5.94
N CYS A 181 2.75 12.02 7.11
CA CYS A 181 2.56 10.71 7.75
C CYS A 181 1.15 10.49 8.31
N GLN A 182 0.30 11.53 8.40
CA GLN A 182 -1.10 11.39 8.81
C GLN A 182 -2.02 11.05 7.63
N GLY A 183 -1.47 10.93 6.43
CA GLY A 183 -2.18 10.46 5.24
C GLY A 183 -2.30 11.50 4.14
N GLY A 184 -2.90 11.08 3.03
CA GLY A 184 -3.10 11.89 1.84
C GLY A 184 -3.71 11.10 0.69
N LEU A 185 -3.64 11.68 -0.50
CA LEU A 185 -4.14 11.09 -1.75
C LEU A 185 -3.10 11.21 -2.88
N PRO A 186 -3.00 10.21 -3.76
CA PRO A 186 -2.16 10.30 -4.95
C PRO A 186 -2.49 11.48 -5.86
N ASP A 187 -3.77 11.83 -6.01
CA ASP A 187 -4.21 12.95 -6.86
C ASP A 187 -3.67 14.29 -6.35
N GLN A 188 -3.65 14.49 -5.04
CA GLN A 188 -3.04 15.67 -4.41
C GLN A 188 -1.51 15.68 -4.57
N ALA A 189 -0.88 14.49 -4.60
CA ALA A 189 0.54 14.37 -4.91
C ALA A 189 0.81 14.71 -6.37
N PHE A 190 -0.03 14.27 -7.31
CA PHE A 190 0.09 14.65 -8.72
C PHE A 190 -0.12 16.15 -8.91
N ASP A 191 -1.11 16.75 -8.24
CA ASP A 191 -1.34 18.20 -8.27
C ASP A 191 -0.08 18.97 -7.79
N TYR A 192 0.52 18.54 -6.70
CA TYR A 192 1.79 19.11 -6.24
C TYR A 192 2.88 19.03 -7.32
N VAL A 193 3.11 17.86 -7.93
CA VAL A 193 4.14 17.68 -8.95
C VAL A 193 3.89 18.56 -10.18
N ILE A 194 2.62 18.72 -10.59
CA ILE A 194 2.21 19.58 -11.71
C ILE A 194 2.49 21.06 -11.38
N GLN A 195 2.02 21.55 -10.22
CA GLN A 195 2.17 22.94 -9.81
C GLN A 195 3.64 23.30 -9.53
N ASN A 196 4.35 22.38 -8.86
CA ASN A 196 5.78 22.53 -8.55
C ASN A 196 6.68 22.35 -9.80
N LYS A 197 6.14 21.84 -10.90
CA LYS A 197 6.86 21.51 -12.14
C LYS A 197 7.99 20.49 -11.92
N GLY A 198 7.76 19.53 -11.03
CA GLY A 198 8.69 18.44 -10.79
C GLY A 198 8.69 17.90 -9.37
N ILE A 199 9.33 16.74 -9.24
CA ILE A 199 9.60 16.01 -8.02
C ILE A 199 11.07 15.57 -8.02
N ASP A 200 11.75 15.65 -6.87
CA ASP A 200 13.14 15.23 -6.71
C ASP A 200 13.29 13.70 -6.80
N THR A 201 14.50 13.25 -7.10
CA THR A 201 14.85 11.83 -7.08
C THR A 201 14.95 11.32 -5.64
N GLU A 202 14.74 10.02 -5.42
CA GLU A 202 14.95 9.37 -4.12
C GLU A 202 16.39 9.55 -3.62
N GLU A 203 17.37 9.46 -4.51
CA GLU A 203 18.79 9.67 -4.18
C GLU A 203 19.07 11.06 -3.61
N SER A 204 18.45 12.10 -4.20
CA SER A 204 18.69 13.49 -3.81
C SER A 204 17.85 13.94 -2.61
N TYR A 205 16.75 13.25 -2.33
CA TYR A 205 15.83 13.54 -1.23
C TYR A 205 15.34 12.23 -0.58
N PRO A 206 16.22 11.56 0.19
CA PRO A 206 15.95 10.22 0.71
C PRO A 206 14.77 10.18 1.70
N TYR A 207 14.06 9.04 1.72
CA TYR A 207 12.96 8.79 2.63
C TYR A 207 13.42 8.66 4.09
N THR A 208 12.71 9.28 5.03
CA THR A 208 13.08 9.35 6.45
C THR A 208 12.01 8.89 7.43
N GLU A 209 10.87 8.37 6.94
CA GLU A 209 9.75 7.81 7.76
C GLU A 209 9.08 8.82 8.72
N LYS A 210 9.22 10.11 8.48
CA LYS A 210 8.66 11.17 9.34
C LYS A 210 8.41 12.45 8.56
N ASN A 211 7.52 13.29 9.10
CA ASN A 211 7.30 14.63 8.55
C ASN A 211 8.55 15.50 8.72
N GLY A 212 8.89 16.26 7.69
CA GLY A 212 9.99 17.20 7.67
C GLY A 212 9.59 18.55 7.12
N VAL A 213 10.60 19.41 6.96
CA VAL A 213 10.47 20.69 6.26
C VAL A 213 10.81 20.48 4.80
N CYS A 214 10.00 21.03 3.90
CA CYS A 214 10.21 20.93 2.46
C CYS A 214 11.63 21.40 2.03
N LYS A 215 12.38 20.53 1.34
CA LYS A 215 13.75 20.75 0.87
C LYS A 215 13.89 20.57 -0.64
N PHE A 216 12.78 20.62 -1.38
CA PHE A 216 12.78 20.50 -2.85
C PHE A 216 13.83 21.37 -3.51
N LYS A 217 14.51 20.80 -4.50
CA LYS A 217 15.51 21.53 -5.30
C LYS A 217 15.28 21.28 -6.79
N ARG A 218 15.02 22.37 -7.53
CA ARG A 218 14.81 22.31 -8.99
C ARG A 218 15.90 21.57 -9.76
N ALA A 219 17.15 21.63 -9.28
CA ALA A 219 18.28 20.94 -9.91
C ALA A 219 18.24 19.41 -9.77
N ASN A 220 17.44 18.91 -8.83
CA ASN A 220 17.36 17.48 -8.51
C ASN A 220 16.07 16.81 -9.07
N VAL A 221 15.33 17.53 -9.89
CA VAL A 221 14.08 17.01 -10.47
C VAL A 221 14.35 15.74 -11.28
N GLY A 222 13.73 14.63 -10.86
CA GLY A 222 13.79 13.34 -11.53
C GLY A 222 12.66 13.11 -12.53
N ALA A 223 11.49 13.72 -12.28
CA ALA A 223 10.33 13.63 -13.18
C ALA A 223 9.44 14.88 -13.06
N THR A 224 8.61 15.10 -14.08
CA THR A 224 7.57 16.15 -14.13
C THR A 224 6.23 15.51 -14.48
N ALA A 225 5.12 16.23 -14.26
CA ALA A 225 3.80 15.88 -14.78
C ALA A 225 3.13 17.14 -15.33
N VAL A 226 2.23 16.95 -16.30
CA VAL A 226 1.45 18.05 -16.90
C VAL A 226 -0.02 18.00 -16.52
N SER A 227 -0.53 16.81 -16.21
CA SER A 227 -1.92 16.56 -15.80
C SER A 227 -2.01 15.23 -15.06
N CYS A 228 -3.21 14.86 -14.60
CA CYS A 228 -3.54 13.52 -14.15
C CYS A 228 -4.94 13.13 -14.64
N LEU A 229 -5.24 11.83 -14.65
CA LEU A 229 -6.51 11.29 -15.10
C LEU A 229 -7.04 10.26 -14.09
N ASP A 230 -8.33 10.41 -13.75
CA ASP A 230 -9.09 9.48 -12.93
C ASP A 230 -9.77 8.43 -13.80
N ILE A 231 -9.69 7.18 -13.38
CA ILE A 231 -10.41 6.07 -13.99
C ILE A 231 -11.84 6.07 -13.44
N GLU A 232 -12.81 5.65 -14.27
CA GLU A 232 -14.22 5.60 -13.86
C GLU A 232 -14.39 4.79 -12.58
N GLN A 233 -14.97 5.41 -11.57
CA GLN A 233 -15.11 4.85 -10.23
C GLN A 233 -15.85 3.50 -10.24
N GLY A 234 -15.24 2.49 -9.65
CA GLY A 234 -15.79 1.14 -9.55
C GLY A 234 -15.68 0.30 -10.82
N SER A 235 -15.09 0.84 -11.91
CA SER A 235 -14.94 0.13 -13.18
C SER A 235 -13.65 -0.68 -13.25
N GLU A 236 -13.68 -1.95 -12.85
CA GLU A 236 -12.54 -2.86 -13.07
C GLU A 236 -12.20 -3.00 -14.57
N THR A 237 -13.21 -2.87 -15.45
CA THR A 237 -13.02 -2.87 -16.91
C THR A 237 -12.14 -1.72 -17.37
N ASP A 238 -12.40 -0.49 -16.91
CA ASP A 238 -11.62 0.66 -17.32
C ASP A 238 -10.25 0.69 -16.63
N LEU A 239 -10.17 0.20 -15.40
CA LEU A 239 -8.88 -0.05 -14.73
C LEU A 239 -8.03 -1.05 -15.52
N GLN A 240 -8.62 -2.14 -16.03
CA GLN A 240 -7.89 -3.12 -16.85
C GLN A 240 -7.37 -2.50 -18.15
N LYS A 241 -8.19 -1.70 -18.83
CA LYS A 241 -7.76 -0.97 -20.05
C LYS A 241 -6.60 -0.01 -19.72
N ALA A 242 -6.71 0.73 -18.61
CA ALA A 242 -5.66 1.65 -18.19
C ALA A 242 -4.36 0.90 -17.86
N VAL A 243 -4.42 -0.15 -17.02
CA VAL A 243 -3.23 -0.96 -16.69
C VAL A 243 -2.62 -1.58 -17.95
N ALA A 244 -3.43 -2.02 -18.92
CA ALA A 244 -2.91 -2.64 -20.15
C ALA A 244 -2.25 -1.64 -21.12
N THR A 245 -2.71 -0.39 -21.16
CA THR A 245 -2.31 0.56 -22.23
C THR A 245 -1.50 1.75 -21.75
N VAL A 246 -1.64 2.10 -20.46
CA VAL A 246 -0.98 3.26 -19.85
C VAL A 246 0.30 2.87 -19.11
N GLY A 247 0.23 1.91 -18.20
CA GLY A 247 1.32 1.53 -17.31
C GLY A 247 0.84 1.29 -15.88
N PRO A 248 1.73 1.39 -14.86
CA PRO A 248 1.37 1.32 -13.45
C PRO A 248 0.38 2.41 -13.04
N ILE A 249 -0.70 2.02 -12.33
CA ILE A 249 -1.81 2.89 -11.91
C ILE A 249 -1.85 2.98 -10.39
N SER A 250 -1.93 4.20 -9.84
CA SER A 250 -2.20 4.42 -8.42
C SER A 250 -3.62 4.00 -8.08
N VAL A 251 -3.80 3.20 -7.04
CA VAL A 251 -5.12 2.73 -6.59
C VAL A 251 -5.24 2.79 -5.07
N GLY A 252 -6.44 3.11 -4.58
CA GLY A 252 -6.82 2.97 -3.18
C GLY A 252 -7.49 1.61 -2.94
N ILE A 253 -7.25 1.00 -1.78
CA ILE A 253 -7.88 -0.26 -1.36
C ILE A 253 -8.28 -0.21 0.12
N ASP A 254 -9.18 -1.11 0.51
CA ASP A 254 -9.38 -1.47 1.91
C ASP A 254 -8.37 -2.57 2.29
N ALA A 255 -7.38 -2.22 3.10
CA ALA A 255 -6.34 -3.09 3.63
C ALA A 255 -6.44 -3.27 5.15
N SER A 256 -7.61 -3.02 5.74
CA SER A 256 -7.82 -3.01 7.21
C SER A 256 -7.87 -4.40 7.85
N HIS A 257 -7.80 -5.46 7.06
CA HIS A 257 -8.01 -6.84 7.53
C HIS A 257 -6.73 -7.54 7.94
N VAL A 258 -6.79 -8.36 9.00
CA VAL A 258 -5.65 -9.17 9.46
C VAL A 258 -5.15 -10.13 8.37
N SER A 259 -6.05 -10.58 7.48
CA SER A 259 -5.71 -11.39 6.32
C SER A 259 -4.82 -10.64 5.31
N PHE A 260 -4.98 -9.31 5.17
CA PHE A 260 -4.10 -8.47 4.35
C PHE A 260 -2.77 -8.19 5.07
N GLN A 261 -2.81 -7.83 6.37
CA GLN A 261 -1.63 -7.63 7.20
C GLN A 261 -0.65 -8.82 7.11
N LEU A 262 -1.17 -10.05 7.17
CA LEU A 262 -0.41 -11.30 7.22
C LEU A 262 -0.39 -12.06 5.88
N TYR A 263 -0.79 -11.43 4.77
CA TYR A 263 -0.76 -12.06 3.45
C TYR A 263 0.64 -12.55 3.10
N LYS A 264 0.74 -13.75 2.51
CA LYS A 264 2.00 -14.36 2.05
C LYS A 264 2.01 -14.66 0.56
N THR A 265 1.00 -15.38 0.05
CA THR A 265 0.98 -15.81 -1.37
C THR A 265 -0.41 -16.27 -1.79
N GLY A 266 -0.63 -16.41 -3.10
CA GLY A 266 -1.91 -16.82 -3.69
C GLY A 266 -2.79 -15.64 -4.09
N VAL A 267 -4.00 -15.92 -4.61
CA VAL A 267 -4.94 -14.86 -5.01
C VAL A 267 -5.79 -14.48 -3.81
N TYR A 268 -5.50 -13.29 -3.26
CA TYR A 268 -6.18 -12.74 -2.08
C TYR A 268 -7.66 -12.46 -2.37
N THR A 269 -8.51 -12.99 -1.50
CA THR A 269 -9.96 -12.75 -1.50
C THR A 269 -10.42 -12.46 -0.07
N GLU A 270 -11.18 -11.36 0.12
CA GLU A 270 -11.70 -10.98 1.44
C GLU A 270 -13.15 -10.49 1.28
N SER A 271 -14.10 -11.28 1.77
CA SER A 271 -15.52 -10.99 1.60
C SER A 271 -16.02 -9.83 2.47
N SER A 272 -15.30 -9.49 3.53
CA SER A 272 -15.61 -8.36 4.42
C SER A 272 -14.98 -7.05 4.00
N CYS A 273 -14.12 -7.05 2.98
CA CYS A 273 -13.53 -5.84 2.42
C CYS A 273 -14.60 -4.84 1.95
N SER A 274 -14.40 -3.57 2.30
CA SER A 274 -15.19 -2.46 1.76
C SER A 274 -14.75 -2.12 0.34
N SER A 275 -15.72 -1.90 -0.55
CA SER A 275 -15.45 -1.31 -1.87
C SER A 275 -15.52 0.21 -1.87
N VAL A 276 -15.82 0.85 -0.74
CA VAL A 276 -16.05 2.31 -0.61
C VAL A 276 -15.12 2.95 0.41
N ASN A 277 -14.96 2.32 1.58
CA ASN A 277 -14.10 2.85 2.64
C ASN A 277 -12.67 2.34 2.42
N LEU A 278 -11.86 3.15 1.77
CA LEU A 278 -10.46 2.82 1.42
C LEU A 278 -9.52 3.48 2.41
N ASP A 279 -8.46 2.78 2.81
CA ASP A 279 -7.51 3.25 3.81
C ASP A 279 -6.04 3.11 3.41
N HIS A 280 -5.74 2.44 2.28
CA HIS A 280 -4.37 2.17 1.85
C HIS A 280 -4.16 2.46 0.37
N GLY A 281 -3.08 3.17 0.04
CA GLY A 281 -2.67 3.47 -1.33
C GLY A 281 -1.61 2.49 -1.82
N VAL A 282 -1.85 1.85 -2.98
CA VAL A 282 -0.95 0.87 -3.60
C VAL A 282 -0.84 1.11 -5.11
N LEU A 283 -0.08 0.29 -5.80
CA LEU A 283 0.18 0.44 -7.23
C LEU A 283 -0.25 -0.81 -8.01
N ALA A 284 -1.25 -0.71 -8.86
CA ALA A 284 -1.61 -1.76 -9.80
C ALA A 284 -0.59 -1.78 -10.96
N ILE A 285 0.23 -2.83 -11.02
CA ILE A 285 1.34 -2.96 -11.98
C ILE A 285 1.10 -4.03 -13.04
N GLY A 286 -0.07 -4.63 -13.03
CA GLY A 286 -0.42 -5.68 -13.98
C GLY A 286 -1.65 -6.45 -13.57
N TYR A 287 -1.93 -7.49 -14.32
CA TYR A 287 -3.00 -8.45 -14.05
C TYR A 287 -2.73 -9.76 -14.77
N GLY A 288 -3.44 -10.80 -14.38
CA GLY A 288 -3.35 -12.12 -15.01
C GLY A 288 -4.39 -13.07 -14.45
N SER A 289 -4.16 -14.38 -14.63
CA SER A 289 -4.99 -15.44 -14.09
C SER A 289 -4.11 -16.54 -13.49
N GLN A 290 -4.52 -17.08 -12.35
CA GLN A 290 -3.91 -18.25 -11.73
C GLN A 290 -4.97 -19.36 -11.64
N GLY A 291 -4.82 -20.40 -12.45
CA GLY A 291 -5.89 -21.36 -12.65
C GLY A 291 -7.14 -20.69 -13.22
N SER A 292 -8.25 -20.80 -12.51
CA SER A 292 -9.53 -20.16 -12.89
C SER A 292 -9.75 -18.79 -12.25
N GLN A 293 -8.80 -18.28 -11.48
CA GLN A 293 -8.94 -17.02 -10.75
C GLN A 293 -8.16 -15.90 -11.44
N ASP A 294 -8.88 -14.85 -11.81
CA ASP A 294 -8.30 -13.61 -12.29
C ASP A 294 -7.74 -12.80 -11.11
N TYR A 295 -6.61 -12.10 -11.34
CA TYR A 295 -6.00 -11.27 -10.33
C TYR A 295 -5.47 -9.94 -10.89
N TRP A 296 -5.39 -8.96 -10.01
CA TRP A 296 -4.57 -7.76 -10.12
C TRP A 296 -3.22 -8.03 -9.50
N LEU A 297 -2.13 -7.67 -10.21
CA LEU A 297 -0.79 -7.68 -9.63
C LEU A 297 -0.51 -6.30 -9.04
N VAL A 298 -0.31 -6.25 -7.74
CA VAL A 298 -0.21 -5.01 -6.98
C VAL A 298 1.13 -4.92 -6.26
N LYS A 299 1.83 -3.79 -6.40
CA LYS A 299 3.03 -3.44 -5.65
C LYS A 299 2.63 -2.70 -4.38
N ASN A 300 3.11 -3.18 -3.23
CA ASN A 300 2.93 -2.55 -1.94
C ASN A 300 4.20 -1.79 -1.51
N SER A 301 4.14 -1.06 -0.40
CA SER A 301 5.21 -0.24 0.18
C SER A 301 5.61 -0.68 1.59
N TRP A 302 5.59 -1.99 1.86
CA TRP A 302 5.91 -2.58 3.17
C TRP A 302 7.15 -3.48 3.12
N GLY A 303 8.12 -3.14 2.26
CA GLY A 303 9.35 -3.93 2.09
C GLY A 303 9.12 -5.27 1.41
N THR A 304 10.22 -6.00 1.19
CA THR A 304 10.21 -7.30 0.49
C THR A 304 9.89 -8.49 1.40
N SER A 305 9.83 -8.28 2.72
CA SER A 305 9.46 -9.31 3.71
C SER A 305 7.94 -9.58 3.74
N TRP A 306 7.13 -8.61 3.30
CA TRP A 306 5.69 -8.74 3.21
C TRP A 306 5.26 -9.36 1.88
N GLY A 307 4.26 -10.26 1.93
CA GLY A 307 3.63 -10.85 0.75
C GLY A 307 4.59 -11.61 -0.15
N MET A 308 4.39 -11.51 -1.44
CA MET A 308 5.25 -12.10 -2.48
C MET A 308 6.40 -11.13 -2.83
N GLN A 309 7.37 -11.00 -1.94
CA GLN A 309 8.48 -10.05 -2.08
C GLN A 309 8.01 -8.59 -2.27
N GLY A 310 7.01 -8.19 -1.49
CA GLY A 310 6.43 -6.85 -1.53
C GLY A 310 5.26 -6.68 -2.49
N TYR A 311 4.82 -7.77 -3.13
CA TYR A 311 3.68 -7.78 -4.06
C TYR A 311 2.54 -8.64 -3.52
N ILE A 312 1.33 -8.37 -4.03
CA ILE A 312 0.12 -9.16 -3.77
C ILE A 312 -0.64 -9.39 -5.08
N MET A 313 -1.25 -10.55 -5.20
CA MET A 313 -2.29 -10.82 -6.19
C MET A 313 -3.66 -10.63 -5.53
N MET A 314 -4.41 -9.62 -5.94
CA MET A 314 -5.78 -9.37 -5.44
C MET A 314 -6.79 -9.86 -6.48
N ALA A 315 -7.87 -10.51 -6.04
CA ALA A 315 -8.88 -11.04 -6.96
C ALA A 315 -9.42 -9.92 -7.86
N ARG A 316 -9.52 -10.21 -9.17
CA ARG A 316 -10.03 -9.34 -10.23
C ARG A 316 -11.35 -9.88 -10.76
N ASN A 317 -12.21 -9.00 -11.27
CA ASN A 317 -13.56 -9.34 -11.73
C ASN A 317 -14.41 -9.97 -10.61
N LYS A 318 -14.26 -9.45 -9.39
CA LYS A 318 -14.89 -9.95 -8.17
C LYS A 318 -15.60 -8.79 -7.45
N ASP A 319 -16.52 -8.15 -8.18
CA ASP A 319 -17.36 -7.05 -7.66
C ASP A 319 -16.55 -5.89 -7.05
N ASN A 320 -15.44 -5.51 -7.69
CA ASN A 320 -14.55 -4.47 -7.20
C ASN A 320 -14.07 -4.75 -5.75
N MET A 321 -13.62 -5.96 -5.51
CA MET A 321 -13.19 -6.43 -4.19
C MET A 321 -12.14 -5.50 -3.57
N CYS A 322 -12.33 -5.15 -2.30
CA CYS A 322 -11.53 -4.19 -1.55
C CYS A 322 -11.43 -2.80 -2.21
N GLY A 323 -12.32 -2.48 -3.15
CA GLY A 323 -12.41 -1.16 -3.78
C GLY A 323 -11.30 -0.79 -4.73
N ILE A 324 -10.55 -1.76 -5.28
CA ILE A 324 -9.34 -1.49 -6.10
C ILE A 324 -9.59 -0.58 -7.31
N ALA A 325 -10.82 -0.55 -7.83
CA ALA A 325 -11.21 0.35 -8.92
C ALA A 325 -12.01 1.58 -8.43
N THR A 326 -12.17 1.77 -7.12
CA THR A 326 -12.99 2.87 -6.58
C THR A 326 -12.29 4.21 -6.64
N SER A 327 -10.99 4.25 -6.38
CA SER A 327 -10.15 5.44 -6.49
C SER A 327 -8.86 5.05 -7.20
N ALA A 328 -8.83 5.25 -8.50
CA ALA A 328 -7.74 4.87 -9.36
C ALA A 328 -7.37 6.04 -10.29
N SER A 329 -6.09 6.41 -10.34
CA SER A 329 -5.61 7.55 -11.11
C SER A 329 -4.16 7.37 -11.58
N PHE A 330 -3.75 8.18 -12.53
CA PHE A 330 -2.38 8.21 -13.02
C PHE A 330 -1.99 9.60 -13.55
N PRO A 331 -0.70 9.99 -13.46
CA PRO A 331 -0.22 11.24 -14.03
C PRO A 331 0.00 11.11 -15.54
N THR A 332 -0.05 12.24 -16.26
CA THR A 332 0.39 12.35 -17.65
C THR A 332 1.62 13.24 -17.75
N MET A 333 2.49 12.97 -18.74
CA MET A 333 3.79 13.62 -18.90
C MET A 333 3.88 14.46 -20.17
#